data_a78418a0bbb5a881498e36e1a23579c4
#
_entry.id   a78418a0bbb5a881498e36e1a23579c4
#
_cell.length_a   1.000
_cell.length_b   1.000
_cell.length_c   1.000
_cell.angle_alpha   90.00
_cell.angle_beta   90.00
_cell.angle_gamma   90.00
#
_symmetry.space_group_name_H-M   'P 1'
#
loop_
_entity.id
_entity.type
_entity.pdbx_description
1 polymer ?
#
loop_
_entity_poly.entity_id
_entity_poly.type
_entity_poly.pdbx_seq_one_letter_code
_entity_poly.pdbx_strand_id
1 'polypeptide(L)'
;RIYMDFKAGGVKKDTMLMNHLDEICEGLHKIFPDKSASEFKTHLKKGRKQGSRNYLIYPKRISYIQYKEAKRLPVFNLNKYKGGFHELAYNQRKKPFGSLAARTLGDLYADTAQGAKNGIELAFDSILKGHDGITHRQKVMNKYLNIVDIPPVDGCDLLSTIDVGMQDICEKALTDKLKELNASVGVVVLMEVATGEVKAIVNMMQGKDGEYYEMRNNAISDMLEPGSTFKTASIMVALEDGKITPDYVVDTGNGQMPMHGRVMKDWNWRRGGYGKLTVTEILEVSSNVGTSYIIDHFYGSNPQKYIDGLRRMSIDQPLHLQIAGEGKPNIRGPKERSYFSKTALPWMSIGYETQVPPLNILTFYNAIANNGVSIRPKFVKAAVKDG
;
A
#
# COMPACT_ATOMS: atom_id res chain seq x y z
N ARG A 1 24.25 -17.11 0.03
CA ARG A 1 25.60 -17.14 -0.56
C ARG A 1 26.41 -18.24 0.07
N ILE A 2 27.43 -18.76 -0.63
CA ILE A 2 28.30 -19.84 -0.17
C ILE A 2 29.73 -19.36 -0.05
N TYR A 3 30.39 -19.80 1.02
CA TYR A 3 31.74 -19.37 1.40
C TYR A 3 32.63 -20.57 1.75
N MET A 4 33.95 -20.32 1.73
CA MET A 4 34.95 -21.28 2.12
C MET A 4 35.87 -20.68 3.21
N ASP A 5 36.04 -21.41 4.31
CA ASP A 5 37.10 -21.16 5.32
C ASP A 5 38.34 -22.01 4.98
N PHE A 6 39.33 -21.40 4.37
CA PHE A 6 40.61 -22.06 4.04
C PHE A 6 41.50 -22.34 5.24
N LYS A 7 41.13 -21.86 6.43
CA LYS A 7 41.82 -22.17 7.71
C LYS A 7 41.14 -23.26 8.52
N ALA A 8 40.05 -23.85 8.00
CA ALA A 8 39.39 -24.98 8.65
C ALA A 8 40.34 -26.20 8.78
N GLY A 9 40.19 -26.96 9.86
CA GLY A 9 41.16 -27.97 10.28
C GLY A 9 41.52 -29.03 9.24
N GLY A 10 40.56 -29.45 8.38
CA GLY A 10 40.84 -30.41 7.31
C GLY A 10 41.35 -29.77 6.01
N VAL A 11 41.02 -28.50 5.77
CA VAL A 11 41.44 -27.76 4.56
C VAL A 11 42.80 -27.15 4.67
N LYS A 12 43.24 -26.81 5.89
CA LYS A 12 44.54 -26.26 6.19
C LYS A 12 45.67 -27.24 5.87
N LYS A 13 45.44 -28.55 6.03
CA LYS A 13 46.38 -29.61 5.64
C LYS A 13 46.21 -29.88 4.15
N ASP A 14 47.27 -29.81 3.39
CA ASP A 14 47.35 -29.64 1.94
C ASP A 14 46.65 -30.65 1.05
N THR A 15 46.33 -31.81 1.55
CA THR A 15 45.92 -32.97 0.71
C THR A 15 44.43 -33.04 0.46
N MET A 16 43.57 -32.74 1.45
CA MET A 16 42.13 -33.04 1.34
C MET A 16 41.43 -32.21 0.25
N LEU A 17 41.58 -30.88 0.25
CA LEU A 17 40.97 -30.02 -0.75
C LEU A 17 41.54 -30.21 -2.14
N MET A 18 42.90 -30.37 -2.20
CA MET A 18 43.61 -30.46 -3.49
C MET A 18 43.34 -31.78 -4.22
N ASN A 19 43.17 -32.87 -3.50
CA ASN A 19 42.85 -34.19 -4.09
C ASN A 19 41.45 -34.23 -4.74
N HIS A 20 40.53 -33.39 -4.25
CA HIS A 20 39.16 -33.31 -4.78
C HIS A 20 38.87 -32.00 -5.54
N LEU A 21 39.89 -31.17 -5.80
CA LEU A 21 39.71 -29.84 -6.34
C LEU A 21 39.03 -29.87 -7.73
N ASP A 22 39.42 -30.81 -8.60
CA ASP A 22 38.86 -30.93 -9.94
C ASP A 22 37.42 -31.38 -9.89
N GLU A 23 37.10 -32.38 -9.10
CA GLU A 23 35.73 -32.86 -8.88
C GLU A 23 34.83 -31.78 -8.30
N ILE A 24 35.31 -31.00 -7.34
CA ILE A 24 34.60 -29.85 -6.77
C ILE A 24 34.33 -28.81 -7.85
N CYS A 25 35.29 -28.46 -8.68
CA CYS A 25 35.18 -27.43 -9.71
C CYS A 25 34.25 -27.87 -10.83
N GLU A 26 34.28 -29.13 -11.24
CA GLU A 26 33.31 -29.69 -12.18
C GLU A 26 31.88 -29.71 -11.62
N GLY A 27 31.74 -30.09 -10.37
CA GLY A 27 30.46 -30.04 -9.66
C GLY A 27 29.90 -28.62 -9.53
N LEU A 28 30.74 -27.64 -9.21
CA LEU A 28 30.35 -26.23 -9.17
C LEU A 28 29.97 -25.72 -10.55
N HIS A 29 30.68 -26.12 -11.62
CA HIS A 29 30.31 -25.74 -12.99
C HIS A 29 28.93 -26.32 -13.40
N LYS A 30 28.63 -27.55 -13.02
CA LYS A 30 27.30 -28.17 -13.28
C LYS A 30 26.17 -27.39 -12.57
N ILE A 31 26.43 -26.92 -11.35
CA ILE A 31 25.45 -26.14 -10.56
C ILE A 31 25.36 -24.69 -11.04
N PHE A 32 26.48 -24.11 -11.48
CA PHE A 32 26.63 -22.73 -11.92
C PHE A 32 27.30 -22.66 -13.30
N PRO A 33 26.55 -22.90 -14.38
CA PRO A 33 27.11 -23.05 -15.74
C PRO A 33 27.65 -21.73 -16.33
N ASP A 34 27.38 -20.60 -15.70
CA ASP A 34 27.92 -19.29 -16.08
C ASP A 34 29.42 -19.11 -15.72
N LYS A 35 30.04 -20.07 -15.03
CA LYS A 35 31.46 -20.13 -14.77
C LYS A 35 32.02 -21.52 -15.10
N SER A 36 33.13 -21.54 -15.81
CA SER A 36 33.83 -22.80 -16.16
C SER A 36 34.49 -23.45 -14.93
N ALA A 37 34.73 -24.76 -14.99
CA ALA A 37 35.47 -25.47 -13.96
C ALA A 37 36.89 -24.90 -13.75
N SER A 38 37.55 -24.44 -14.82
CA SER A 38 38.86 -23.82 -14.75
C SER A 38 38.85 -22.47 -14.01
N GLU A 39 37.80 -21.66 -14.19
CA GLU A 39 37.62 -20.41 -13.46
C GLU A 39 37.40 -20.68 -11.96
N PHE A 40 36.58 -21.66 -11.61
CA PHE A 40 36.39 -22.07 -10.22
C PHE A 40 37.72 -22.56 -9.62
N LYS A 41 38.47 -23.33 -10.37
CA LYS A 41 39.79 -23.86 -9.93
C LYS A 41 40.77 -22.71 -9.61
N THR A 42 40.85 -21.74 -10.51
CA THR A 42 41.69 -20.55 -10.33
C THR A 42 41.23 -19.73 -9.15
N HIS A 43 39.93 -19.54 -9.01
CA HIS A 43 39.30 -18.77 -7.92
C HIS A 43 39.54 -19.42 -6.56
N LEU A 44 39.32 -20.72 -6.42
CA LEU A 44 39.53 -21.44 -5.15
C LEU A 44 41.02 -21.50 -4.77
N LYS A 45 41.96 -21.68 -5.74
CA LYS A 45 43.39 -21.58 -5.50
C LYS A 45 43.79 -20.19 -5.00
N LYS A 46 43.23 -19.13 -5.56
CA LYS A 46 43.48 -17.75 -5.10
C LYS A 46 43.02 -17.56 -3.66
N GLY A 47 41.79 -18.01 -3.32
CA GLY A 47 41.24 -17.91 -1.96
C GLY A 47 42.11 -18.66 -0.94
N ARG A 48 42.60 -19.82 -1.34
CA ARG A 48 43.50 -20.60 -0.52
C ARG A 48 44.83 -19.92 -0.27
N LYS A 49 45.46 -19.34 -1.31
CA LYS A 49 46.71 -18.58 -1.17
C LYS A 49 46.56 -17.40 -0.20
N GLN A 50 45.38 -16.77 -0.21
CA GLN A 50 45.00 -15.69 0.73
C GLN A 50 44.76 -16.19 2.15
N GLY A 51 44.47 -17.46 2.35
CA GLY A 51 44.12 -18.03 3.64
C GLY A 51 42.92 -17.40 4.29
N SER A 52 41.92 -16.99 3.48
CA SER A 52 40.71 -16.35 3.95
C SER A 52 39.83 -17.32 4.73
N ARG A 53 39.22 -16.85 5.82
CA ARG A 53 38.19 -17.61 6.58
C ARG A 53 36.79 -17.47 6.02
N ASN A 54 36.56 -16.46 5.18
CA ASN A 54 35.23 -16.16 4.62
C ASN A 54 35.40 -15.81 3.14
N TYR A 55 35.85 -16.77 2.35
CA TYR A 55 36.10 -16.60 0.92
C TYR A 55 34.84 -16.92 0.13
N LEU A 56 34.26 -15.95 -0.58
CA LEU A 56 33.09 -16.12 -1.39
C LEU A 56 33.33 -17.04 -2.57
N ILE A 57 32.70 -18.22 -2.64
CA ILE A 57 32.88 -19.22 -3.70
C ILE A 57 32.24 -18.75 -4.99
N TYR A 58 30.99 -18.22 -4.89
CA TYR A 58 30.20 -17.77 -6.01
C TYR A 58 29.57 -16.39 -5.73
N PRO A 59 29.70 -15.41 -6.65
CA PRO A 59 29.35 -14.01 -6.35
C PRO A 59 27.86 -13.75 -6.22
N LYS A 60 27.02 -14.51 -6.94
CA LYS A 60 25.58 -14.32 -6.93
C LYS A 60 24.93 -14.99 -5.70
N ARG A 61 23.70 -14.60 -5.37
CA ARG A 61 22.86 -15.35 -4.44
C ARG A 61 22.41 -16.63 -5.13
N ILE A 62 22.29 -17.72 -4.39
CA ILE A 62 21.93 -19.05 -4.89
C ILE A 62 20.64 -19.52 -4.22
N SER A 63 19.91 -20.41 -4.88
CA SER A 63 18.72 -21.05 -4.32
C SER A 63 19.09 -22.09 -3.27
N TYR A 64 18.12 -22.49 -2.46
CA TYR A 64 18.31 -23.58 -1.48
C TYR A 64 18.63 -24.92 -2.16
N ILE A 65 18.06 -25.17 -3.35
CA ILE A 65 18.35 -26.40 -4.13
C ILE A 65 19.83 -26.39 -4.54
N GLN A 66 20.32 -25.32 -5.16
CA GLN A 66 21.73 -25.15 -5.54
C GLN A 66 22.66 -25.27 -4.33
N TYR A 67 22.26 -24.72 -3.16
CA TYR A 67 23.02 -24.91 -1.94
C TYR A 67 23.11 -26.38 -1.53
N LYS A 68 21.99 -27.13 -1.55
CA LYS A 68 21.99 -28.56 -1.23
C LYS A 68 22.87 -29.39 -2.17
N GLU A 69 22.85 -29.06 -3.47
CA GLU A 69 23.72 -29.72 -4.47
C GLU A 69 25.20 -29.41 -4.20
N ALA A 70 25.54 -28.13 -3.99
CA ALA A 70 26.91 -27.76 -3.64
C ALA A 70 27.40 -28.44 -2.34
N LYS A 71 26.49 -28.54 -1.35
CA LYS A 71 26.78 -29.21 -0.06
C LYS A 71 27.09 -30.71 -0.19
N ARG A 72 26.69 -31.36 -1.28
CA ARG A 72 26.98 -32.80 -1.55
C ARG A 72 28.37 -33.02 -2.14
N LEU A 73 29.04 -31.97 -2.63
CA LEU A 73 30.35 -32.07 -3.23
C LEU A 73 31.38 -32.52 -2.20
N PRO A 74 32.45 -33.24 -2.61
CA PRO A 74 33.53 -33.64 -1.73
C PRO A 74 34.09 -32.47 -0.93
N VAL A 75 34.51 -32.70 0.31
CA VAL A 75 34.95 -31.67 1.27
C VAL A 75 33.83 -30.74 1.74
N PHE A 76 32.94 -30.28 0.85
CA PHE A 76 31.80 -29.41 1.21
C PHE A 76 30.74 -30.14 2.02
N ASN A 77 30.65 -31.46 1.89
CA ASN A 77 29.74 -32.31 2.67
C ASN A 77 30.15 -32.48 4.12
N LEU A 78 31.41 -32.13 4.46
CA LEU A 78 31.92 -32.17 5.82
C LEU A 78 31.37 -31.04 6.67
N ASN A 79 31.50 -31.13 7.99
CA ASN A 79 31.14 -30.01 8.85
C ASN A 79 32.07 -28.80 8.58
N LYS A 80 31.57 -27.59 8.85
CA LYS A 80 32.26 -26.33 8.54
C LYS A 80 33.65 -26.20 9.17
N TYR A 81 33.88 -26.82 10.30
CA TYR A 81 35.19 -26.75 10.98
C TYR A 81 36.23 -27.68 10.36
N LYS A 82 35.78 -28.75 9.68
CA LYS A 82 36.66 -29.70 8.98
C LYS A 82 36.75 -29.38 7.49
N GLY A 83 35.62 -29.19 6.81
CA GLY A 83 35.55 -28.97 5.37
C GLY A 83 35.58 -27.49 4.94
N GLY A 84 35.36 -26.55 5.86
CA GLY A 84 35.45 -25.12 5.60
C GLY A 84 34.24 -24.52 4.83
N PHE A 85 33.44 -25.33 4.21
CA PHE A 85 32.25 -24.87 3.46
C PHE A 85 31.15 -24.41 4.41
N HIS A 86 30.68 -23.19 4.20
CA HIS A 86 29.57 -22.62 4.96
C HIS A 86 28.74 -21.66 4.12
N GLU A 87 27.52 -21.38 4.58
CA GLU A 87 26.58 -20.50 3.93
C GLU A 87 26.27 -19.27 4.80
N LEU A 88 25.86 -18.21 4.11
CA LEU A 88 25.15 -17.11 4.71
C LEU A 88 23.76 -17.10 4.12
N ALA A 89 22.77 -17.49 4.94
CA ALA A 89 21.37 -17.47 4.55
C ALA A 89 20.85 -16.04 4.53
N TYR A 90 19.99 -15.75 3.56
CA TYR A 90 19.28 -14.50 3.46
C TYR A 90 17.80 -14.83 3.32
N ASN A 91 16.99 -14.27 4.18
CA ASN A 91 15.56 -14.29 3.98
C ASN A 91 15.23 -13.37 2.81
N GLN A 92 14.52 -13.90 1.82
CA GLN A 92 14.09 -13.14 0.65
C GLN A 92 12.57 -13.05 0.63
N ARG A 93 12.07 -11.81 0.62
CA ARG A 93 10.67 -11.58 0.39
C ARG A 93 10.30 -11.94 -1.05
N LYS A 94 9.26 -12.74 -1.21
CA LYS A 94 8.66 -13.03 -2.51
C LYS A 94 7.43 -12.16 -2.70
N LYS A 95 7.25 -11.63 -3.91
CA LYS A 95 6.05 -10.92 -4.35
C LYS A 95 5.46 -11.70 -5.54
N PRO A 96 4.58 -12.70 -5.28
CA PRO A 96 4.07 -13.58 -6.34
C PRO A 96 3.36 -12.83 -7.46
N PHE A 97 2.70 -11.73 -7.12
CA PHE A 97 1.93 -10.87 -8.04
C PHE A 97 2.66 -9.56 -8.39
N GLY A 98 3.98 -9.52 -8.23
CA GLY A 98 4.80 -8.37 -8.61
C GLY A 98 4.48 -7.10 -7.81
N SER A 99 4.04 -6.04 -8.52
CA SER A 99 3.75 -4.73 -7.94
C SER A 99 2.28 -4.53 -7.54
N LEU A 100 1.41 -5.52 -7.78
CA LEU A 100 -0.02 -5.41 -7.45
C LEU A 100 -0.25 -5.03 -5.98
N ALA A 101 -1.01 -3.97 -5.74
CA ALA A 101 -1.34 -3.42 -4.43
C ALA A 101 -0.11 -3.18 -3.51
N ALA A 102 1.07 -2.89 -4.11
CA ALA A 102 2.35 -2.87 -3.40
C ALA A 102 2.37 -1.91 -2.20
N ARG A 103 1.68 -0.77 -2.29
CA ARG A 103 1.63 0.22 -1.21
C ARG A 103 0.63 -0.14 -0.12
N THR A 104 -0.41 -0.87 -0.47
CA THR A 104 -1.40 -1.36 0.49
C THR A 104 -0.90 -2.60 1.22
N LEU A 105 -0.33 -3.57 0.51
CA LEU A 105 0.30 -4.74 1.12
C LEU A 105 1.52 -4.34 1.95
N GLY A 106 2.38 -3.51 1.39
CA GLY A 106 3.55 -2.99 2.07
C GLY A 106 4.85 -3.70 1.73
N ASP A 107 5.91 -3.26 2.39
CA ASP A 107 7.27 -3.72 2.22
C ASP A 107 8.03 -3.75 3.55
N LEU A 108 9.14 -4.52 3.58
CA LEU A 108 10.14 -4.48 4.64
C LEU A 108 11.27 -3.52 4.27
N TYR A 109 11.99 -3.02 5.26
CA TYR A 109 13.26 -2.36 5.03
C TYR A 109 14.30 -3.33 4.45
N ALA A 110 15.29 -2.82 3.74
CA ALA A 110 16.40 -3.63 3.19
C ALA A 110 17.16 -4.37 4.29
N ASP A 111 17.34 -3.73 5.43
CA ASP A 111 17.73 -4.36 6.69
C ASP A 111 16.47 -4.82 7.41
N THR A 112 16.22 -6.12 7.41
CA THR A 112 15.05 -6.74 8.00
C THR A 112 14.94 -6.55 9.52
N ALA A 113 16.05 -6.20 10.20
CA ALA A 113 16.02 -5.86 11.61
C ALA A 113 15.22 -4.59 11.90
N GLN A 114 15.05 -3.71 10.91
CA GLN A 114 14.22 -2.51 11.02
C GLN A 114 12.72 -2.77 10.89
N GLY A 115 12.32 -4.02 10.56
CA GLY A 115 10.92 -4.42 10.45
C GLY A 115 10.22 -3.97 9.16
N ALA A 116 8.91 -3.80 9.25
CA ALA A 116 8.07 -3.41 8.13
C ALA A 116 8.11 -1.89 7.87
N LYS A 117 7.91 -1.51 6.61
CA LYS A 117 8.08 -0.14 6.14
C LYS A 117 6.76 0.61 5.99
N ASN A 118 5.72 -0.04 5.48
CA ASN A 118 4.42 0.56 5.17
C ASN A 118 3.32 -0.50 4.99
N GLY A 119 2.09 -0.06 4.75
CA GLY A 119 0.95 -0.89 4.40
C GLY A 119 0.50 -1.84 5.50
N ILE A 120 -0.08 -2.96 5.11
CA ILE A 120 -0.52 -4.05 5.99
C ILE A 120 0.68 -4.63 6.76
N GLU A 121 1.82 -4.78 6.10
CA GLU A 121 3.05 -5.27 6.73
C GLU A 121 3.41 -4.44 7.97
N LEU A 122 3.38 -3.11 7.87
CA LEU A 122 3.69 -2.23 9.01
C LEU A 122 2.61 -2.29 10.09
N ALA A 123 1.35 -2.26 9.67
CA ALA A 123 0.24 -2.23 10.62
C ALA A 123 0.14 -3.51 11.46
N PHE A 124 0.58 -4.63 10.92
CA PHE A 124 0.52 -5.95 11.54
C PHE A 124 1.91 -6.57 11.79
N ASP A 125 2.97 -5.76 11.82
CA ASP A 125 4.36 -6.24 11.97
C ASP A 125 4.53 -7.13 13.21
N SER A 126 3.92 -6.76 14.34
CA SER A 126 3.95 -7.53 15.59
C SER A 126 3.32 -8.93 15.48
N ILE A 127 2.32 -9.08 14.61
CA ILE A 127 1.63 -10.36 14.38
C ILE A 127 2.41 -11.20 13.37
N LEU A 128 2.90 -10.57 12.30
CA LEU A 128 3.63 -11.24 11.21
C LEU A 128 5.03 -11.68 11.62
N LYS A 129 5.70 -10.92 12.48
CA LYS A 129 7.11 -11.13 12.83
C LYS A 129 7.34 -12.31 13.76
N GLY A 130 6.39 -12.65 14.62
CA GLY A 130 6.59 -13.62 15.69
C GLY A 130 7.59 -13.14 16.76
N HIS A 131 8.23 -14.08 17.45
CA HIS A 131 9.22 -13.79 18.49
C HIS A 131 10.49 -14.60 18.29
N ASP A 132 11.62 -13.93 18.38
CA ASP A 132 12.93 -14.60 18.30
C ASP A 132 13.18 -15.49 19.51
N GLY A 133 13.78 -16.66 19.27
CA GLY A 133 14.25 -17.53 20.34
C GLY A 133 15.55 -17.02 20.95
N ILE A 134 15.86 -17.52 22.14
CA ILE A 134 17.10 -17.23 22.86
C ILE A 134 17.95 -18.49 22.88
N THR A 135 19.24 -18.36 22.49
CA THR A 135 20.21 -19.46 22.57
C THR A 135 21.48 -18.98 23.25
N HIS A 136 22.06 -19.83 24.10
CA HIS A 136 23.41 -19.59 24.61
C HIS A 136 24.37 -20.65 24.12
N ARG A 137 25.64 -20.32 24.15
CA ARG A 137 26.73 -21.21 23.73
C ARG A 137 27.39 -21.83 24.96
N GLN A 138 27.22 -23.12 25.15
CA GLN A 138 27.79 -23.86 26.25
C GLN A 138 28.91 -24.80 25.77
N LYS A 139 30.01 -24.82 26.51
CA LYS A 139 31.10 -25.78 26.29
C LYS A 139 30.73 -27.11 26.97
N VAL A 140 30.53 -28.15 26.17
CA VAL A 140 30.31 -29.52 26.65
C VAL A 140 31.50 -30.35 26.22
N MET A 141 32.31 -30.81 27.18
CA MET A 141 33.62 -31.42 26.94
C MET A 141 34.50 -30.53 26.06
N ASN A 142 34.95 -30.99 24.89
CA ASN A 142 35.77 -30.25 23.94
C ASN A 142 35.00 -29.60 22.79
N LYS A 143 33.66 -29.53 22.86
CA LYS A 143 32.81 -28.94 21.84
C LYS A 143 31.95 -27.81 22.42
N TYR A 144 31.70 -26.80 21.63
CA TYR A 144 30.70 -25.79 21.95
C TYR A 144 29.36 -26.17 21.28
N LEU A 145 28.29 -26.27 22.07
CA LEU A 145 26.93 -26.51 21.62
C LEU A 145 26.13 -25.24 21.80
N ASN A 146 25.25 -24.95 20.85
CA ASN A 146 24.22 -23.93 21.03
C ASN A 146 23.03 -24.61 21.69
N ILE A 147 22.73 -24.18 22.89
CA ILE A 147 21.55 -24.66 23.65
C ILE A 147 20.45 -23.64 23.47
N VAL A 148 19.26 -24.11 23.14
CA VAL A 148 18.08 -23.26 22.98
C VAL A 148 17.45 -23.10 24.35
N ASP A 149 17.46 -21.88 24.89
CA ASP A 149 16.82 -21.54 26.16
C ASP A 149 15.34 -21.26 25.98
N ILE A 150 15.02 -20.49 24.95
CA ILE A 150 13.64 -20.16 24.55
C ILE A 150 13.51 -20.45 23.06
N PRO A 151 12.63 -21.34 22.65
CA PRO A 151 12.40 -21.59 21.23
C PRO A 151 11.77 -20.35 20.54
N PRO A 152 12.07 -20.11 19.26
CA PRO A 152 11.38 -19.08 18.50
C PRO A 152 9.89 -19.41 18.34
N VAL A 153 9.06 -18.40 18.23
CA VAL A 153 7.63 -18.51 17.94
C VAL A 153 7.37 -17.85 16.60
N ASP A 154 6.87 -18.62 15.64
CA ASP A 154 6.53 -18.10 14.32
C ASP A 154 5.37 -17.11 14.40
N GLY A 155 5.38 -16.12 13.51
CA GLY A 155 4.27 -15.17 13.34
C GLY A 155 3.05 -15.84 12.71
N CYS A 156 1.95 -15.09 12.63
CA CYS A 156 0.75 -15.53 11.93
C CYS A 156 0.78 -15.09 10.47
N ASP A 157 0.04 -15.81 9.62
CA ASP A 157 -0.31 -15.35 8.30
C ASP A 157 -1.49 -14.38 8.36
N LEU A 158 -1.60 -13.45 7.40
CA LEU A 158 -2.74 -12.56 7.27
C LEU A 158 -3.53 -12.88 6.00
N LEU A 159 -4.81 -13.11 6.16
CA LEU A 159 -5.75 -13.21 5.06
C LEU A 159 -6.25 -11.81 4.69
N SER A 160 -5.76 -11.28 3.56
CA SER A 160 -6.17 -9.97 3.01
C SER A 160 -7.57 -10.04 2.39
N THR A 161 -8.25 -8.88 2.32
CA THR A 161 -9.52 -8.72 1.59
C THR A 161 -9.31 -8.52 0.09
N ILE A 162 -8.08 -8.19 -0.33
CA ILE A 162 -7.74 -7.89 -1.72
C ILE A 162 -7.95 -9.14 -2.59
N ASP A 163 -8.75 -9.00 -3.62
CA ASP A 163 -8.92 -10.00 -4.68
C ASP A 163 -7.93 -9.70 -5.80
N VAL A 164 -7.07 -10.66 -6.10
CA VAL A 164 -5.98 -10.49 -7.08
C VAL A 164 -6.52 -10.21 -8.48
N GLY A 165 -7.61 -10.90 -8.88
CA GLY A 165 -8.20 -10.71 -10.20
C GLY A 165 -8.85 -9.33 -10.35
N MET A 166 -9.61 -8.89 -9.34
CA MET A 166 -10.20 -7.55 -9.31
C MET A 166 -9.14 -6.46 -9.28
N GLN A 167 -8.08 -6.65 -8.49
CA GLN A 167 -6.95 -5.72 -8.42
C GLN A 167 -6.26 -5.55 -9.78
N ASP A 168 -5.98 -6.65 -10.48
CA ASP A 168 -5.33 -6.65 -11.80
C ASP A 168 -6.18 -5.92 -12.84
N ILE A 169 -7.48 -6.22 -12.89
CA ILE A 169 -8.43 -5.56 -13.81
C ILE A 169 -8.48 -4.05 -13.52
N CYS A 170 -8.58 -3.66 -12.25
CA CYS A 170 -8.62 -2.25 -11.86
C CYS A 170 -7.32 -1.52 -12.20
N GLU A 171 -6.15 -2.15 -11.96
CA GLU A 171 -4.84 -1.59 -12.28
C GLU A 171 -4.67 -1.34 -13.76
N LYS A 172 -5.03 -2.33 -14.59
CA LYS A 172 -4.99 -2.19 -16.04
C LYS A 172 -5.92 -1.09 -16.53
N ALA A 173 -7.18 -1.11 -16.11
CA ALA A 173 -8.17 -0.12 -16.54
C ALA A 173 -7.76 1.31 -16.17
N LEU A 174 -7.24 1.50 -14.93
CA LEU A 174 -6.75 2.80 -14.48
C LEU A 174 -5.55 3.25 -15.30
N THR A 175 -4.57 2.38 -15.49
CA THR A 175 -3.34 2.71 -16.23
C THR A 175 -3.64 3.09 -17.68
N ASP A 176 -4.50 2.34 -18.34
CA ASP A 176 -4.92 2.64 -19.72
C ASP A 176 -5.61 4.01 -19.80
N LYS A 177 -6.50 4.30 -18.84
CA LYS A 177 -7.20 5.59 -18.79
C LYS A 177 -6.28 6.78 -18.45
N LEU A 178 -5.31 6.58 -17.57
CA LEU A 178 -4.31 7.62 -17.25
C LEU A 178 -3.44 7.95 -18.48
N LYS A 179 -3.05 6.94 -19.26
CA LYS A 179 -2.31 7.13 -20.52
C LYS A 179 -3.16 7.88 -21.55
N GLU A 180 -4.42 7.48 -21.72
CA GLU A 180 -5.37 8.15 -22.62
C GLU A 180 -5.54 9.64 -22.29
N LEU A 181 -5.71 9.95 -21.01
CA LEU A 181 -5.94 11.32 -20.54
C LEU A 181 -4.65 12.12 -20.32
N ASN A 182 -3.48 11.49 -20.41
CA ASN A 182 -2.19 12.06 -20.03
C ASN A 182 -2.24 12.65 -18.60
N ALA A 183 -2.90 11.94 -17.69
CA ALA A 183 -3.06 12.38 -16.31
C ALA A 183 -1.90 11.83 -15.45
N SER A 184 -1.40 12.63 -14.53
CA SER A 184 -0.21 12.28 -13.72
C SER A 184 -0.50 11.38 -12.52
N VAL A 185 -1.73 11.36 -12.03
CA VAL A 185 -2.15 10.58 -10.85
C VAL A 185 -3.57 10.07 -11.02
N GLY A 186 -3.82 8.86 -10.57
CA GLY A 186 -5.16 8.29 -10.47
C GLY A 186 -5.29 7.23 -9.39
N VAL A 187 -6.51 7.06 -8.91
CA VAL A 187 -6.85 6.04 -7.94
C VAL A 187 -8.12 5.31 -8.35
N VAL A 188 -8.18 4.01 -8.05
CA VAL A 188 -9.41 3.21 -8.10
C VAL A 188 -9.52 2.45 -6.79
N VAL A 189 -10.70 2.47 -6.19
CA VAL A 189 -11.01 1.63 -5.02
C VAL A 189 -12.32 0.90 -5.29
N LEU A 190 -12.29 -0.41 -5.12
CA LEU A 190 -13.46 -1.29 -5.17
C LEU A 190 -13.72 -1.86 -3.78
N MET A 191 -14.90 -1.58 -3.22
CA MET A 191 -15.29 -2.01 -1.88
C MET A 191 -16.62 -2.73 -1.92
N GLU A 192 -16.72 -3.83 -1.21
CA GLU A 192 -17.99 -4.58 -1.05
C GLU A 192 -18.92 -3.84 -0.10
N VAL A 193 -20.14 -3.57 -0.56
CA VAL A 193 -21.09 -2.71 0.15
C VAL A 193 -21.44 -3.26 1.54
N ALA A 194 -21.78 -4.54 1.63
CA ALA A 194 -22.29 -5.15 2.85
C ALA A 194 -21.24 -5.38 3.93
N THR A 195 -19.97 -5.55 3.56
CA THR A 195 -18.91 -5.97 4.49
C THR A 195 -17.87 -4.88 4.75
N GLY A 196 -17.75 -3.89 3.85
CA GLY A 196 -16.69 -2.90 3.83
C GLY A 196 -15.33 -3.47 3.40
N GLU A 197 -15.28 -4.70 2.88
CA GLU A 197 -14.05 -5.31 2.40
C GLU A 197 -13.55 -4.59 1.14
N VAL A 198 -12.35 -4.07 1.18
CA VAL A 198 -11.67 -3.50 0.01
C VAL A 198 -11.15 -4.63 -0.85
N LYS A 199 -11.76 -4.85 -2.01
CA LYS A 199 -11.42 -5.91 -2.96
C LYS A 199 -10.30 -5.50 -3.90
N ALA A 200 -10.23 -4.20 -4.25
CA ALA A 200 -9.13 -3.62 -5.00
C ALA A 200 -8.86 -2.19 -4.53
N ILE A 201 -7.59 -1.81 -4.55
CA ILE A 201 -7.13 -0.45 -4.29
C ILE A 201 -5.88 -0.19 -5.11
N VAL A 202 -6.01 0.67 -6.10
CA VAL A 202 -4.97 0.99 -7.08
C VAL A 202 -4.59 2.45 -6.97
N ASN A 203 -3.30 2.71 -6.91
CA ASN A 203 -2.76 4.06 -6.78
C ASN A 203 -1.64 4.25 -7.80
N MET A 204 -1.93 4.87 -8.94
CA MET A 204 -0.95 5.06 -10.00
C MET A 204 -0.49 6.51 -10.09
N MET A 205 0.81 6.68 -10.15
CA MET A 205 1.47 7.97 -10.37
C MET A 205 2.47 7.84 -11.52
N GLN A 206 2.51 8.85 -12.39
CA GLN A 206 3.45 8.90 -13.49
C GLN A 206 4.88 9.13 -12.99
N GLY A 207 5.79 8.24 -13.38
CA GLY A 207 7.22 8.36 -13.13
C GLY A 207 7.91 9.33 -14.10
N LYS A 208 9.17 9.61 -13.85
CA LYS A 208 9.99 10.47 -14.72
C LYS A 208 10.22 9.90 -16.11
N ASP A 209 10.07 8.59 -16.25
CA ASP A 209 10.15 7.83 -17.50
C ASP A 209 8.83 7.80 -18.29
N GLY A 210 7.78 8.42 -17.74
CA GLY A 210 6.44 8.44 -18.36
C GLY A 210 5.58 7.21 -18.04
N GLU A 211 6.14 6.18 -17.40
CA GLU A 211 5.40 4.99 -16.97
C GLU A 211 4.72 5.21 -15.62
N TYR A 212 3.75 4.34 -15.26
CA TYR A 212 2.94 4.49 -14.06
C TYR A 212 3.32 3.47 -13.00
N TYR A 213 3.44 3.93 -11.76
CA TYR A 213 3.87 3.12 -10.60
C TYR A 213 3.06 3.43 -9.35
N GLU A 214 2.90 2.45 -8.48
CA GLU A 214 2.42 2.66 -7.12
C GLU A 214 3.53 3.26 -6.24
N MET A 215 3.57 4.60 -6.12
CA MET A 215 4.57 5.30 -5.31
C MET A 215 4.07 5.61 -3.91
N ARG A 216 2.78 5.91 -3.76
CA ARG A 216 2.10 6.28 -2.51
C ARG A 216 0.68 5.73 -2.52
N ASN A 217 0.07 5.53 -1.34
CA ASN A 217 -1.33 5.16 -1.24
C ASN A 217 -2.22 6.41 -1.26
N ASN A 218 -2.38 6.98 -2.45
CA ASN A 218 -3.10 8.22 -2.69
C ASN A 218 -4.58 8.12 -2.28
N ALA A 219 -5.20 6.95 -2.43
CA ALA A 219 -6.60 6.72 -2.09
C ALA A 219 -6.92 7.02 -0.62
N ILE A 220 -5.95 6.79 0.29
CA ILE A 220 -6.13 7.01 1.72
C ILE A 220 -5.46 8.28 2.24
N SER A 221 -4.43 8.78 1.54
CA SER A 221 -3.57 9.86 2.05
C SER A 221 -3.83 11.22 1.43
N ASP A 222 -4.34 11.27 0.19
CA ASP A 222 -4.45 12.53 -0.55
C ASP A 222 -5.64 13.35 -0.09
N MET A 223 -5.33 14.55 0.37
CA MET A 223 -6.31 15.53 0.81
C MET A 223 -6.75 16.35 -0.40
N LEU A 224 -7.83 15.92 -1.06
CA LEU A 224 -8.33 16.53 -2.29
C LEU A 224 -9.65 17.22 -2.06
N GLU A 225 -9.91 18.27 -2.84
CA GLU A 225 -11.24 18.83 -2.96
C GLU A 225 -12.13 17.84 -3.75
N PRO A 226 -13.18 17.27 -3.13
CA PRO A 226 -13.96 16.19 -3.75
C PRO A 226 -14.82 16.65 -4.94
N GLY A 227 -14.96 17.97 -5.12
CA GLY A 227 -15.77 18.52 -6.21
C GLY A 227 -17.22 18.04 -6.17
N SER A 228 -17.80 17.83 -7.33
CA SER A 228 -19.21 17.49 -7.48
C SER A 228 -19.66 16.20 -6.79
N THR A 229 -18.76 15.30 -6.41
CA THR A 229 -19.10 14.13 -5.60
C THR A 229 -19.58 14.51 -4.20
N PHE A 230 -19.30 15.73 -3.75
CA PHE A 230 -19.73 16.24 -2.46
C PHE A 230 -21.17 16.77 -2.44
N LYS A 231 -21.77 17.05 -3.60
CA LYS A 231 -23.13 17.62 -3.71
C LYS A 231 -24.18 16.75 -3.05
N THR A 232 -24.05 15.43 -3.15
CA THR A 232 -24.95 14.49 -2.49
C THR A 232 -24.95 14.71 -0.97
N ALA A 233 -23.79 14.88 -0.34
CA ALA A 233 -23.72 15.18 1.09
C ALA A 233 -24.39 16.51 1.43
N SER A 234 -24.19 17.54 0.60
CA SER A 234 -24.82 18.86 0.78
C SER A 234 -26.33 18.79 0.71
N ILE A 235 -26.87 18.12 -0.29
CA ILE A 235 -28.31 17.94 -0.46
C ILE A 235 -28.90 17.09 0.67
N MET A 236 -28.20 16.03 1.11
CA MET A 236 -28.65 15.22 2.24
C MET A 236 -28.81 16.05 3.52
N VAL A 237 -27.89 16.99 3.81
CA VAL A 237 -28.05 17.90 4.96
C VAL A 237 -29.34 18.71 4.86
N ALA A 238 -29.64 19.24 3.69
CA ALA A 238 -30.84 20.06 3.50
C ALA A 238 -32.15 19.25 3.53
N LEU A 239 -32.13 18.02 3.03
CA LEU A 239 -33.24 17.07 3.13
C LEU A 239 -33.50 16.65 4.59
N GLU A 240 -32.43 16.24 5.32
CA GLU A 240 -32.53 15.83 6.72
C GLU A 240 -33.03 16.95 7.64
N ASP A 241 -32.60 18.19 7.39
CA ASP A 241 -33.07 19.37 8.12
C ASP A 241 -34.49 19.83 7.69
N GLY A 242 -35.16 19.11 6.78
CA GLY A 242 -36.52 19.42 6.28
C GLY A 242 -36.59 20.77 5.52
N LYS A 243 -35.49 21.22 4.93
CA LYS A 243 -35.44 22.48 4.20
C LYS A 243 -35.92 22.35 2.77
N ILE A 244 -35.79 21.20 2.19
CA ILE A 244 -36.17 20.86 0.82
C ILE A 244 -36.80 19.44 0.79
N THR A 245 -37.50 19.17 -0.31
CA THR A 245 -37.95 17.83 -0.71
C THR A 245 -37.32 17.48 -2.06
N PRO A 246 -37.34 16.23 -2.51
CA PRO A 246 -36.84 15.86 -3.85
C PRO A 246 -37.43 16.68 -4.99
N ASP A 247 -38.72 17.11 -4.85
CA ASP A 247 -39.46 17.88 -5.83
C ASP A 247 -39.32 19.41 -5.65
N TYR A 248 -38.53 19.87 -4.65
CA TYR A 248 -38.30 21.29 -4.45
C TYR A 248 -37.61 21.89 -5.68
N VAL A 249 -38.17 22.97 -6.25
CA VAL A 249 -37.70 23.54 -7.52
C VAL A 249 -36.80 24.75 -7.27
N VAL A 250 -35.67 24.78 -7.94
CA VAL A 250 -34.74 25.91 -8.01
C VAL A 250 -34.68 26.43 -9.44
N ASP A 251 -34.83 27.74 -9.61
CA ASP A 251 -34.57 28.38 -10.90
C ASP A 251 -33.04 28.66 -11.04
N THR A 252 -32.37 27.88 -11.86
CA THR A 252 -30.95 28.05 -12.16
C THR A 252 -30.71 29.01 -13.34
N GLY A 253 -31.78 29.51 -13.96
CA GLY A 253 -31.74 30.47 -15.05
C GLY A 253 -30.90 29.99 -16.23
N ASN A 254 -30.03 30.86 -16.71
CA ASN A 254 -29.09 30.53 -17.79
C ASN A 254 -27.83 29.80 -17.32
N GLY A 255 -27.85 29.20 -16.15
CA GLY A 255 -26.72 28.48 -15.58
C GLY A 255 -25.65 29.38 -14.99
N GLN A 256 -25.98 30.63 -14.65
CA GLN A 256 -25.09 31.57 -13.95
C GLN A 256 -25.85 32.27 -12.84
N MET A 257 -25.25 32.33 -11.64
CA MET A 257 -25.85 33.01 -10.49
C MET A 257 -24.79 33.79 -9.73
N PRO A 258 -24.97 35.12 -9.56
CA PRO A 258 -24.10 35.92 -8.68
C PRO A 258 -24.25 35.47 -7.23
N MET A 259 -23.12 35.19 -6.57
CA MET A 259 -23.06 34.78 -5.15
C MET A 259 -21.91 35.53 -4.45
N HIS A 260 -22.28 36.48 -3.60
CA HIS A 260 -21.31 37.23 -2.76
C HIS A 260 -20.11 37.82 -3.51
N GLY A 261 -20.36 38.42 -4.71
CA GLY A 261 -19.32 39.05 -5.54
C GLY A 261 -18.57 38.12 -6.49
N ARG A 262 -18.94 36.83 -6.51
CA ARG A 262 -18.50 35.84 -7.51
C ARG A 262 -19.68 35.29 -8.29
N VAL A 263 -19.42 34.65 -9.43
CA VAL A 263 -20.46 34.04 -10.25
C VAL A 263 -20.28 32.53 -10.19
N MET A 264 -21.29 31.83 -9.64
CA MET A 264 -21.40 30.39 -9.73
C MET A 264 -21.90 30.02 -11.12
N LYS A 265 -21.32 28.96 -11.71
CA LYS A 265 -21.65 28.54 -13.08
C LYS A 265 -21.86 27.04 -13.18
N ASP A 266 -22.91 26.67 -13.93
CA ASP A 266 -23.08 25.31 -14.42
C ASP A 266 -22.21 25.08 -15.66
N TRP A 267 -21.90 23.85 -15.98
CA TRP A 267 -21.02 23.54 -17.13
C TRP A 267 -21.63 23.99 -18.47
N ASN A 268 -22.98 24.00 -18.58
CA ASN A 268 -23.71 24.35 -19.80
C ASN A 268 -24.15 25.83 -19.89
N TRP A 269 -23.61 26.71 -19.01
CA TRP A 269 -24.00 28.13 -18.97
C TRP A 269 -23.87 28.86 -20.32
N ARG A 270 -22.91 28.45 -21.15
CA ARG A 270 -22.74 29.00 -22.50
C ARG A 270 -23.78 28.48 -23.50
N ARG A 271 -24.54 27.46 -23.14
CA ARG A 271 -25.58 26.83 -23.95
C ARG A 271 -27.01 27.17 -23.48
N GLY A 272 -27.11 28.15 -22.56
CA GLY A 272 -28.40 28.64 -22.08
C GLY A 272 -28.82 28.13 -20.69
N GLY A 273 -28.00 27.30 -20.03
CA GLY A 273 -28.32 26.77 -18.70
C GLY A 273 -29.39 25.68 -18.71
N TYR A 274 -29.96 25.42 -17.54
CA TYR A 274 -31.01 24.39 -17.36
C TYR A 274 -32.40 24.99 -17.04
N GLY A 275 -32.49 26.27 -16.68
CA GLY A 275 -33.74 26.87 -16.21
C GLY A 275 -34.13 26.33 -14.83
N LYS A 276 -35.39 25.90 -14.69
CA LYS A 276 -35.92 25.36 -13.45
C LYS A 276 -35.62 23.87 -13.33
N LEU A 277 -35.05 23.47 -12.17
CA LEU A 277 -34.71 22.09 -11.84
C LEU A 277 -35.28 21.71 -10.48
N THR A 278 -35.81 20.51 -10.36
CA THR A 278 -36.07 19.87 -9.07
C THR A 278 -34.74 19.49 -8.39
N VAL A 279 -34.78 19.19 -7.09
CA VAL A 279 -33.60 18.72 -6.35
C VAL A 279 -33.05 17.41 -6.96
N THR A 280 -33.93 16.53 -7.41
CA THR A 280 -33.53 15.30 -8.12
C THR A 280 -32.76 15.64 -9.39
N GLU A 281 -33.30 16.48 -10.25
CA GLU A 281 -32.65 16.92 -11.48
C GLU A 281 -31.35 17.70 -11.23
N ILE A 282 -31.28 18.49 -10.15
CA ILE A 282 -30.03 19.18 -9.74
C ILE A 282 -28.88 18.17 -9.53
N LEU A 283 -29.14 17.03 -8.88
CA LEU A 283 -28.16 15.97 -8.71
C LEU A 283 -27.87 15.22 -10.01
N GLU A 284 -28.89 14.89 -10.81
CA GLU A 284 -28.75 14.18 -12.10
C GLU A 284 -27.85 14.94 -13.08
N VAL A 285 -28.08 16.26 -13.24
CA VAL A 285 -27.27 17.10 -14.14
C VAL A 285 -26.04 17.71 -13.45
N SER A 286 -25.87 17.43 -12.16
CA SER A 286 -24.78 17.99 -11.35
C SER A 286 -24.70 19.53 -11.39
N SER A 287 -25.85 20.21 -11.21
CA SER A 287 -25.89 21.67 -11.22
C SER A 287 -25.13 22.26 -10.03
N ASN A 288 -24.15 23.10 -10.33
CA ASN A 288 -23.43 23.89 -9.34
C ASN A 288 -24.34 24.99 -8.78
N VAL A 289 -25.07 25.67 -9.66
CA VAL A 289 -25.99 26.76 -9.31
C VAL A 289 -27.09 26.27 -8.40
N GLY A 290 -27.74 25.16 -8.75
CA GLY A 290 -28.83 24.60 -7.95
C GLY A 290 -28.39 24.20 -6.54
N THR A 291 -27.30 23.43 -6.43
CA THR A 291 -26.78 22.99 -5.14
C THR A 291 -26.32 24.16 -4.27
N SER A 292 -25.53 25.08 -4.84
CA SER A 292 -25.01 26.22 -4.07
C SER A 292 -26.10 27.18 -3.66
N TYR A 293 -27.13 27.40 -4.50
CA TYR A 293 -28.28 28.20 -4.13
C TYR A 293 -29.01 27.62 -2.91
N ILE A 294 -29.31 26.33 -2.89
CA ILE A 294 -29.98 25.67 -1.77
C ILE A 294 -29.21 25.91 -0.48
N ILE A 295 -27.92 25.62 -0.49
CA ILE A 295 -27.11 25.69 0.73
C ILE A 295 -26.92 27.15 1.18
N ASP A 296 -26.65 28.07 0.26
CA ASP A 296 -26.50 29.48 0.60
C ASP A 296 -27.84 30.09 1.12
N HIS A 297 -28.96 29.76 0.49
CA HIS A 297 -30.29 30.26 0.86
C HIS A 297 -30.71 29.81 2.27
N PHE A 298 -30.51 28.52 2.60
CA PHE A 298 -31.01 27.98 3.87
C PHE A 298 -30.00 28.07 5.01
N TYR A 299 -28.71 28.17 4.72
CA TYR A 299 -27.64 28.16 5.72
C TYR A 299 -26.76 29.41 5.70
N GLY A 300 -26.95 30.35 4.77
CA GLY A 300 -26.10 31.55 4.64
C GLY A 300 -26.12 32.44 5.89
N SER A 301 -27.23 32.49 6.64
CA SER A 301 -27.32 33.19 7.91
C SER A 301 -26.65 32.46 9.08
N ASN A 302 -26.50 31.13 8.99
CA ASN A 302 -25.86 30.28 10.00
C ASN A 302 -25.09 29.11 9.33
N PRO A 303 -23.94 29.38 8.70
CA PRO A 303 -23.17 28.34 8.00
C PRO A 303 -22.72 27.18 8.90
N GLN A 304 -22.58 27.42 10.20
CA GLN A 304 -22.19 26.36 11.13
C GLN A 304 -23.20 25.22 11.18
N LYS A 305 -24.50 25.52 10.99
CA LYS A 305 -25.54 24.49 10.97
C LYS A 305 -25.36 23.49 9.81
N TYR A 306 -24.92 23.98 8.64
CA TYR A 306 -24.56 23.11 7.52
C TYR A 306 -23.33 22.22 7.84
N ILE A 307 -22.29 22.81 8.44
CA ILE A 307 -21.11 22.06 8.87
C ILE A 307 -21.48 20.97 9.89
N ASP A 308 -22.34 21.32 10.87
CA ASP A 308 -22.81 20.37 11.87
C ASP A 308 -23.64 19.23 11.23
N GLY A 309 -24.35 19.54 10.13
CA GLY A 309 -25.05 18.54 9.30
C GLY A 309 -24.07 17.56 8.62
N LEU A 310 -23.00 18.06 8.02
CA LEU A 310 -21.94 17.20 7.45
C LEU A 310 -21.29 16.31 8.51
N ARG A 311 -21.09 16.82 9.71
CA ARG A 311 -20.53 16.07 10.86
C ARG A 311 -21.42 14.93 11.31
N ARG A 312 -22.73 15.10 11.28
CA ARG A 312 -23.67 13.99 11.57
C ARG A 312 -23.49 12.80 10.64
N MET A 313 -23.02 13.02 9.42
CA MET A 313 -22.67 11.97 8.45
C MET A 313 -21.24 11.45 8.58
N SER A 314 -20.47 11.95 9.56
CA SER A 314 -19.08 11.56 9.83
C SER A 314 -18.11 11.73 8.64
N ILE A 315 -18.45 12.56 7.66
CA ILE A 315 -17.65 12.76 6.44
C ILE A 315 -16.34 13.52 6.72
N ASP A 316 -16.27 14.23 7.86
CA ASP A 316 -15.10 14.95 8.36
C ASP A 316 -14.24 14.12 9.33
N GLN A 317 -14.61 12.86 9.58
CA GLN A 317 -13.92 12.00 10.54
C GLN A 317 -12.91 11.07 9.85
N PRO A 318 -11.78 10.76 10.51
CA PRO A 318 -10.90 9.70 10.04
C PRO A 318 -11.62 8.34 10.10
N LEU A 319 -11.30 7.46 9.16
CA LEU A 319 -11.89 6.13 9.06
C LEU A 319 -11.28 5.12 10.05
N HIS A 320 -10.16 5.49 10.69
CA HIS A 320 -9.39 4.61 11.58
C HIS A 320 -9.03 3.28 10.89
N LEU A 321 -8.37 3.42 9.74
CA LEU A 321 -8.00 2.29 8.89
C LEU A 321 -7.03 1.33 9.58
N GLN A 322 -7.04 0.08 9.15
CA GLN A 322 -6.09 -0.95 9.59
C GLN A 322 -4.66 -0.72 9.07
N ILE A 323 -4.47 0.24 8.14
CA ILE A 323 -3.19 0.56 7.52
C ILE A 323 -2.76 1.99 7.84
N ALA A 324 -1.46 2.20 7.93
CA ALA A 324 -0.90 3.52 8.24
C ALA A 324 -0.93 4.47 7.02
N GLY A 325 -0.97 5.78 7.29
CA GLY A 325 -0.89 6.82 6.28
C GLY A 325 -2.23 7.44 5.90
N GLU A 326 -3.26 7.22 6.70
CA GLU A 326 -4.58 7.84 6.53
C GLU A 326 -4.52 9.36 6.66
N GLY A 327 -5.08 10.07 5.68
CA GLY A 327 -5.29 11.52 5.72
C GLY A 327 -6.45 11.89 6.66
N LYS A 328 -6.35 13.05 7.30
CA LYS A 328 -7.43 13.57 8.15
C LYS A 328 -8.31 14.51 7.36
N PRO A 329 -9.60 14.21 7.14
CA PRO A 329 -10.53 15.12 6.47
C PRO A 329 -10.49 16.53 7.08
N ASN A 330 -10.57 17.54 6.23
CA ASN A 330 -10.48 18.94 6.65
C ASN A 330 -11.71 19.72 6.14
N ILE A 331 -12.76 19.74 6.95
CA ILE A 331 -14.00 20.48 6.71
C ILE A 331 -14.15 21.49 7.86
N ARG A 332 -13.79 22.75 7.62
CA ARG A 332 -13.76 23.80 8.64
C ARG A 332 -14.87 24.82 8.42
N GLY A 333 -15.71 24.94 9.41
CA GLY A 333 -16.74 25.98 9.47
C GLY A 333 -16.29 27.28 10.12
N PRO A 334 -17.21 28.23 10.36
CA PRO A 334 -16.92 29.50 10.99
C PRO A 334 -16.27 29.41 12.38
N LYS A 335 -16.56 28.36 13.14
CA LYS A 335 -16.00 28.15 14.47
C LYS A 335 -14.52 27.73 14.47
N GLU A 336 -14.04 27.17 13.39
CA GLU A 336 -12.67 26.65 13.25
C GLU A 336 -11.75 27.54 12.41
N ARG A 337 -12.28 28.62 11.81
CA ARG A 337 -11.53 29.57 10.98
C ARG A 337 -11.54 30.95 11.63
N SER A 338 -10.42 31.65 11.56
CA SER A 338 -10.34 33.07 11.97
C SER A 338 -11.20 33.97 11.10
N TYR A 339 -11.43 33.59 9.85
CA TYR A 339 -12.27 34.27 8.88
C TYR A 339 -13.00 33.25 7.99
N PHE A 340 -14.33 33.37 7.89
CA PHE A 340 -15.16 32.59 7.02
C PHE A 340 -15.80 33.51 5.98
N SER A 341 -15.34 33.42 4.74
CA SER A 341 -15.85 34.23 3.65
C SER A 341 -17.29 33.87 3.33
N LYS A 342 -18.12 34.87 2.95
CA LYS A 342 -19.49 34.63 2.47
C LYS A 342 -19.51 33.72 1.22
N THR A 343 -18.43 33.71 0.41
CA THR A 343 -18.29 32.81 -0.73
C THR A 343 -17.94 31.40 -0.34
N ALA A 344 -17.41 31.16 0.86
CA ALA A 344 -16.93 29.84 1.28
C ALA A 344 -18.07 28.80 1.30
N LEU A 345 -19.24 29.17 1.84
CA LEU A 345 -20.37 28.25 1.96
C LEU A 345 -20.91 27.73 0.60
N PRO A 346 -21.24 28.59 -0.39
CA PRO A 346 -21.68 28.09 -1.69
C PRO A 346 -20.61 27.26 -2.41
N TRP A 347 -19.32 27.59 -2.30
CA TRP A 347 -18.25 26.77 -2.89
C TRP A 347 -18.04 25.46 -2.16
N MET A 348 -18.16 25.45 -0.84
CA MET A 348 -18.09 24.24 -0.03
C MET A 348 -19.20 23.24 -0.41
N SER A 349 -20.39 23.74 -0.70
CA SER A 349 -21.53 22.89 -1.05
C SER A 349 -21.32 22.07 -2.33
N ILE A 350 -20.42 22.49 -3.20
CA ILE A 350 -20.06 21.80 -4.43
C ILE A 350 -18.68 21.14 -4.35
N GLY A 351 -18.14 20.99 -3.13
CA GLY A 351 -16.94 20.24 -2.82
C GLY A 351 -15.62 20.97 -2.98
N TYR A 352 -15.63 22.29 -2.99
CA TYR A 352 -14.42 23.11 -2.81
C TYR A 352 -14.31 23.59 -1.36
N GLU A 353 -13.21 24.23 -1.00
CA GLU A 353 -12.97 24.70 0.39
C GLU A 353 -12.96 23.57 1.44
N THR A 354 -13.02 22.32 1.01
CA THR A 354 -12.95 21.10 1.83
C THR A 354 -11.88 20.18 1.28
N GLN A 355 -11.28 19.37 2.15
CA GLN A 355 -10.29 18.40 1.73
C GLN A 355 -10.62 17.04 2.36
N VAL A 356 -10.84 16.02 1.53
CA VAL A 356 -11.28 14.69 1.97
C VAL A 356 -10.54 13.63 1.15
N PRO A 357 -9.99 12.58 1.78
CA PRO A 357 -9.39 11.48 1.04
C PRO A 357 -10.41 10.74 0.15
N PRO A 358 -10.02 10.22 -1.01
CA PRO A 358 -10.92 9.49 -1.90
C PRO A 358 -11.66 8.34 -1.22
N LEU A 359 -11.01 7.59 -0.33
CA LEU A 359 -11.64 6.48 0.39
C LEU A 359 -12.74 6.96 1.34
N ASN A 360 -12.64 8.16 1.94
CA ASN A 360 -13.69 8.71 2.78
C ASN A 360 -14.95 9.02 1.95
N ILE A 361 -14.79 9.56 0.74
CA ILE A 361 -15.90 9.78 -0.19
C ILE A 361 -16.55 8.45 -0.59
N LEU A 362 -15.76 7.43 -0.91
CA LEU A 362 -16.30 6.10 -1.19
C LEU A 362 -17.05 5.53 0.02
N THR A 363 -16.53 5.68 1.22
CA THR A 363 -17.18 5.18 2.46
C THR A 363 -18.53 5.88 2.69
N PHE A 364 -18.60 7.18 2.41
CA PHE A 364 -19.87 7.91 2.46
C PHE A 364 -20.89 7.35 1.46
N TYR A 365 -20.51 7.13 0.20
CA TYR A 365 -21.41 6.53 -0.80
C TYR A 365 -21.75 5.08 -0.49
N ASN A 366 -20.80 4.33 0.11
CA ASN A 366 -21.08 2.97 0.57
C ASN A 366 -22.16 2.93 1.65
N ALA A 367 -22.17 3.90 2.56
CA ALA A 367 -23.23 4.01 3.57
C ALA A 367 -24.61 4.24 2.94
N ILE A 368 -24.69 5.06 1.88
CA ILE A 368 -25.95 5.26 1.12
C ILE A 368 -26.39 3.94 0.48
N ALA A 369 -25.48 3.23 -0.20
CA ALA A 369 -25.76 1.95 -0.84
C ALA A 369 -26.12 0.84 0.18
N ASN A 370 -25.68 0.98 1.42
CA ASN A 370 -25.92 0.05 2.53
C ASN A 370 -27.06 0.52 3.45
N ASN A 371 -28.07 1.15 2.89
CA ASN A 371 -29.27 1.60 3.62
C ASN A 371 -28.96 2.54 4.81
N GLY A 372 -27.97 3.41 4.68
CA GLY A 372 -27.55 4.36 5.70
C GLY A 372 -26.58 3.80 6.74
N VAL A 373 -26.21 2.52 6.67
CA VAL A 373 -25.27 1.90 7.60
C VAL A 373 -23.84 2.12 7.12
N SER A 374 -23.08 2.96 7.83
CA SER A 374 -21.67 3.19 7.56
C SER A 374 -20.83 2.04 8.08
N ILE A 375 -20.00 1.46 7.21
CA ILE A 375 -19.08 0.38 7.54
C ILE A 375 -17.65 0.86 7.29
N ARG A 376 -16.76 0.60 8.26
CA ARG A 376 -15.34 0.91 8.12
C ARG A 376 -14.70 0.04 7.04
N PRO A 377 -13.90 0.62 6.11
CA PRO A 377 -13.14 -0.15 5.13
C PRO A 377 -12.19 -1.15 5.80
N LYS A 378 -12.18 -2.39 5.31
CA LYS A 378 -11.37 -3.50 5.82
C LYS A 378 -10.35 -3.94 4.77
N PHE A 379 -9.12 -4.19 5.20
CA PHE A 379 -8.01 -4.66 4.36
C PHE A 379 -7.54 -6.07 4.76
N VAL A 380 -7.83 -6.49 5.98
CA VAL A 380 -7.48 -7.80 6.52
C VAL A 380 -8.74 -8.47 7.07
N LYS A 381 -8.96 -9.72 6.68
CA LYS A 381 -10.06 -10.57 7.16
C LYS A 381 -9.73 -11.25 8.46
N ALA A 382 -8.55 -11.87 8.52
CA ALA A 382 -8.13 -12.70 9.64
C ALA A 382 -6.61 -12.78 9.74
N ALA A 383 -6.14 -13.08 10.95
CA ALA A 383 -4.82 -13.62 11.20
C ALA A 383 -4.97 -15.15 11.41
N VAL A 384 -4.14 -15.92 10.71
CA VAL A 384 -4.18 -17.40 10.72
C VAL A 384 -2.85 -17.90 11.26
N LYS A 385 -2.90 -18.85 12.20
CA LYS A 385 -1.73 -19.50 12.75
C LYS A 385 -1.79 -20.99 12.44
N ASP A 386 -0.69 -21.50 11.88
CA ASP A 386 -0.49 -22.92 11.58
C ASP A 386 -1.55 -23.55 10.61
N GLY A 387 -2.11 -22.76 9.70
CA GLY A 387 -3.01 -23.20 8.63
C GLY A 387 -4.47 -23.19 9.04
#